data_b5fea72eb9cd4638a7dd184bf2b23e20
#
_entry.id   b5fea72eb9cd4638a7dd184bf2b23e20
#
_cell.length_a   1.000
_cell.length_b   1.000
_cell.length_c   1.000
_cell.angle_alpha   90.00
_cell.angle_beta   90.00
_cell.angle_gamma   90.00
#
_symmetry.space_group_name_H-M   'P 1'
#
loop_
_entity.id
_entity.type
_entity.pdbx_description
1 polymer ?
#
loop_
_entity_poly.entity_id
_entity_poly.type
_entity_poly.pdbx_seq_one_letter_code
_entity_poly.pdbx_strand_id
1 'polypeptide(L)'
;MIGIELPNQKRESVVLHELIASQSFNEQSGQLPIVLGKNIAGDPVIADLAPMPHLLVAGTTGSGKSVGLNAMIVSLLYRLTPDQCRMIMIDPKMLELSVYDDIPHLLSPVVTEPPKAIRALKWAVEQMEDRYRKMSKMGVRGV
;
A
#
# COMPACT_ATOMS: atom_id res chain seq x y z
N MET A 1 28.18 -15.07 9.01
CA MET A 1 27.50 -15.99 8.04
C MET A 1 27.58 -15.30 6.69
N ILE A 2 28.00 -15.99 5.65
CA ILE A 2 28.06 -15.46 4.28
C ILE A 2 26.97 -16.19 3.50
N GLY A 3 26.03 -15.42 2.90
CA GLY A 3 25.00 -15.95 2.01
C GLY A 3 25.41 -15.72 0.56
N ILE A 4 25.26 -16.73 -0.28
CA ILE A 4 25.52 -16.65 -1.72
C ILE A 4 24.20 -16.96 -2.44
N GLU A 5 23.69 -15.98 -3.20
CA GLU A 5 22.48 -16.15 -4.01
C GLU A 5 22.88 -16.44 -5.46
N LEU A 6 22.33 -17.52 -6.01
CA LEU A 6 22.49 -17.86 -7.42
C LEU A 6 21.13 -17.73 -8.13
N PRO A 7 21.06 -16.97 -9.23
CA PRO A 7 19.81 -16.84 -9.98
C PRO A 7 19.41 -18.18 -10.62
N ASN A 8 18.14 -18.54 -10.47
CA ASN A 8 17.58 -19.74 -11.10
C ASN A 8 17.64 -19.64 -12.63
N GLN A 9 17.99 -20.73 -13.31
CA GLN A 9 17.94 -20.81 -14.77
C GLN A 9 16.50 -20.74 -15.31
N LYS A 10 15.54 -21.32 -14.58
CA LYS A 10 14.10 -21.18 -14.85
C LYS A 10 13.49 -20.31 -13.76
N ARG A 11 12.98 -19.15 -14.15
CA ARG A 11 12.28 -18.23 -13.24
C ARG A 11 10.79 -18.50 -13.33
N GLU A 12 10.18 -18.81 -12.20
CA GLU A 12 8.73 -18.90 -12.08
C GLU A 12 8.12 -17.52 -11.85
N SER A 13 6.95 -17.28 -12.44
CA SER A 13 6.20 -16.06 -12.19
C SER A 13 5.47 -16.14 -10.85
N VAL A 14 5.63 -15.13 -10.01
CA VAL A 14 4.83 -14.99 -8.79
C VAL A 14 3.52 -14.32 -9.15
N VAL A 15 2.41 -15.02 -8.97
CA VAL A 15 1.08 -14.54 -9.33
C VAL A 15 0.39 -13.97 -8.10
N LEU A 16 -0.09 -12.72 -8.19
CA LEU A 16 -0.74 -12.02 -7.07
C LEU A 16 -1.96 -12.76 -6.51
N HIS A 17 -2.74 -13.38 -7.39
CA HIS A 17 -3.91 -14.17 -7.01
C HIS A 17 -3.59 -15.28 -6.00
N GLU A 18 -2.46 -16.01 -6.19
CA GLU A 18 -2.04 -17.05 -5.26
C GLU A 18 -1.73 -16.50 -3.86
N LEU A 19 -1.15 -15.30 -3.82
CA LEU A 19 -0.79 -14.64 -2.58
C LEU A 19 -2.01 -14.12 -1.82
N ILE A 20 -2.97 -13.51 -2.53
CA ILE A 20 -4.23 -13.02 -1.96
C ILE A 20 -5.09 -14.20 -1.50
N ALA A 21 -5.09 -15.32 -2.21
CA ALA A 21 -5.82 -16.54 -1.84
C ALA A 21 -5.13 -17.34 -0.72
N SER A 22 -3.89 -17.00 -0.36
CA SER A 22 -3.13 -17.73 0.66
C SER A 22 -3.78 -17.62 2.05
N GLN A 23 -3.63 -18.69 2.82
CA GLN A 23 -4.06 -18.71 4.22
C GLN A 23 -3.36 -17.59 5.03
N SER A 24 -2.08 -17.38 4.78
CA SER A 24 -1.28 -16.33 5.43
C SER A 24 -1.86 -14.93 5.23
N PHE A 25 -2.44 -14.63 4.07
CA PHE A 25 -3.08 -13.34 3.81
C PHE A 25 -4.46 -13.26 4.45
N ASN A 26 -5.24 -14.33 4.40
CA ASN A 26 -6.61 -14.36 4.93
C ASN A 26 -6.66 -14.35 6.46
N GLU A 27 -5.69 -14.97 7.13
CA GLU A 27 -5.60 -15.04 8.60
C GLU A 27 -4.82 -13.86 9.20
N GLN A 28 -4.30 -12.95 8.36
CA GLN A 28 -3.58 -11.77 8.84
C GLN A 28 -4.48 -10.86 9.67
N SER A 29 -4.05 -10.57 10.91
CA SER A 29 -4.77 -9.72 11.86
C SER A 29 -4.48 -8.24 11.70
N GLY A 30 -3.55 -7.86 10.81
CA GLY A 30 -3.17 -6.48 10.54
C GLY A 30 -4.33 -5.63 10.03
N GLN A 31 -4.30 -4.33 10.34
CA GLN A 31 -5.33 -3.38 9.91
C GLN A 31 -5.24 -3.05 8.41
N LEU A 32 -4.00 -2.97 7.87
CA LEU A 32 -3.73 -2.63 6.46
C LEU A 32 -2.77 -3.66 5.83
N PRO A 33 -3.21 -4.92 5.65
CA PRO A 33 -2.34 -5.97 5.13
C PRO A 33 -2.03 -5.75 3.65
N ILE A 34 -0.75 -5.79 3.32
CA ILE A 34 -0.22 -5.67 1.96
C ILE A 34 0.62 -6.89 1.60
N VAL A 35 0.46 -7.37 0.38
CA VAL A 35 1.30 -8.44 -0.19
C VAL A 35 2.56 -7.83 -0.78
N LEU A 36 3.72 -8.35 -0.38
CA LEU A 36 5.02 -7.93 -0.91
C LEU A 36 5.58 -8.91 -1.95
N GLY A 37 5.18 -10.18 -1.89
CA GLY A 37 5.65 -11.21 -2.81
C GLY A 37 5.86 -12.55 -2.13
N LYS A 38 6.82 -13.34 -2.62
CA LYS A 38 7.31 -14.59 -2.02
C LYS A 38 8.77 -14.43 -1.62
N ASN A 39 9.16 -15.07 -0.53
CA ASN A 39 10.56 -15.21 -0.16
C ASN A 39 11.25 -16.25 -1.05
N ILE A 40 12.55 -16.46 -0.86
CA ILE A 40 13.34 -17.44 -1.63
C ILE A 40 12.92 -18.89 -1.41
N ALA A 41 12.22 -19.18 -0.31
CA ALA A 41 11.65 -20.50 -0.03
C ALA A 41 10.27 -20.71 -0.69
N GLY A 42 9.68 -19.65 -1.27
CA GLY A 42 8.36 -19.68 -1.91
C GLY A 42 7.20 -19.30 -1.00
N ASP A 43 7.47 -18.94 0.26
CA ASP A 43 6.42 -18.54 1.20
C ASP A 43 5.93 -17.13 0.93
N PRO A 44 4.62 -16.85 1.10
CA PRO A 44 4.06 -15.51 1.00
C PRO A 44 4.68 -14.54 2.02
N VAL A 45 5.08 -13.36 1.55
CA VAL A 45 5.55 -12.26 2.40
C VAL A 45 4.47 -11.19 2.44
N ILE A 46 3.89 -11.03 3.62
CA ILE A 46 2.80 -10.10 3.90
C ILE A 46 3.24 -9.17 5.03
N ALA A 47 2.94 -7.89 4.90
CA ALA A 47 3.21 -6.89 5.92
C ALA A 47 1.94 -6.14 6.28
N ASP A 48 1.90 -5.55 7.47
CA ASP A 48 0.87 -4.59 7.86
C ASP A 48 1.41 -3.17 7.67
N LEU A 49 0.73 -2.37 6.85
CA LEU A 49 1.11 -0.98 6.59
C LEU A 49 0.74 -0.06 7.77
N ALA A 50 -0.23 -0.43 8.60
CA ALA A 50 -0.74 0.43 9.67
C ALA A 50 0.34 0.87 10.69
N PRO A 51 1.24 -0.01 11.19
CA PRO A 51 2.32 0.39 12.08
C PRO A 51 3.48 1.09 11.35
N MET A 52 3.47 1.16 10.02
CA MET A 52 4.48 1.83 9.20
C MET A 52 3.92 3.18 8.72
N PRO A 53 4.16 4.30 9.43
CA PRO A 53 3.56 5.60 9.07
C PRO A 53 4.01 6.10 7.70
N HIS A 54 5.20 5.66 7.24
CA HIS A 54 5.76 5.97 5.93
C HIS A 54 6.43 4.72 5.36
N LEU A 55 6.20 4.46 4.08
CA LEU A 55 6.86 3.39 3.34
C LEU A 55 7.49 4.00 2.08
N LEU A 56 8.80 3.84 1.94
CA LEU A 56 9.52 4.21 0.73
C LEU A 56 9.73 2.98 -0.15
N VAL A 57 9.21 3.04 -1.37
CA VAL A 57 9.44 2.00 -2.39
C VAL A 57 10.35 2.57 -3.46
N ALA A 58 11.55 2.02 -3.59
CA ALA A 58 12.55 2.46 -4.56
C ALA A 58 12.99 1.32 -5.47
N GLY A 59 13.38 1.67 -6.69
CA GLY A 59 13.88 0.71 -7.67
C GLY A 59 14.17 1.39 -9.00
N THR A 60 15.07 0.81 -9.78
CA THR A 60 15.38 1.24 -11.14
C THR A 60 14.22 0.94 -12.10
N THR A 61 14.26 1.51 -13.29
CA THR A 61 13.31 1.16 -14.36
C THR A 61 13.34 -0.35 -14.62
N GLY A 62 12.17 -0.98 -14.65
CA GLY A 62 12.06 -2.43 -14.85
C GLY A 62 12.28 -3.30 -13.61
N SER A 63 12.56 -2.72 -12.43
CA SER A 63 12.71 -3.46 -11.17
C SER A 63 11.41 -4.04 -10.60
N GLY A 64 10.26 -3.71 -11.20
CA GLY A 64 8.95 -4.13 -10.69
C GLY A 64 8.32 -3.17 -9.68
N LYS A 65 8.87 -1.96 -9.47
CA LYS A 65 8.34 -0.98 -8.51
C LYS A 65 6.85 -0.70 -8.72
N SER A 66 6.42 -0.42 -9.96
CA SER A 66 5.01 -0.15 -10.26
C SER A 66 4.13 -1.39 -10.06
N VAL A 67 4.63 -2.57 -10.41
CA VAL A 67 3.94 -3.85 -10.15
C VAL A 67 3.78 -4.07 -8.65
N GLY A 68 4.84 -3.85 -7.86
CA GLY A 68 4.80 -3.95 -6.41
C GLY A 68 3.82 -2.98 -5.77
N LEU A 69 3.80 -1.72 -6.23
CA LEU A 69 2.84 -0.71 -5.75
C LEU A 69 1.40 -1.13 -6.06
N ASN A 70 1.13 -1.59 -7.29
CA ASN A 70 -0.19 -2.11 -7.65
C ASN A 70 -0.58 -3.33 -6.80
N ALA A 71 0.35 -4.24 -6.53
CA ALA A 71 0.09 -5.40 -5.66
C ALA A 71 -0.32 -4.97 -4.25
N MET A 72 0.33 -3.95 -3.68
CA MET A 72 -0.03 -3.40 -2.37
C MET A 72 -1.43 -2.77 -2.39
N ILE A 73 -1.74 -1.93 -3.39
CA ILE A 73 -3.05 -1.28 -3.53
C ILE A 73 -4.15 -2.36 -3.67
N VAL A 74 -3.97 -3.31 -4.58
CA VAL A 74 -4.94 -4.38 -4.81
C VAL A 74 -5.15 -5.23 -3.55
N SER A 75 -4.08 -5.49 -2.76
CA SER A 75 -4.19 -6.19 -1.48
C SER A 75 -5.17 -5.49 -0.53
N LEU A 76 -5.05 -4.18 -0.40
CA LEU A 76 -5.95 -3.37 0.44
C LEU A 76 -7.39 -3.41 -0.09
N LEU A 77 -7.57 -3.26 -1.41
CA LEU A 77 -8.90 -3.27 -2.05
C LEU A 77 -9.62 -4.63 -1.93
N TYR A 78 -8.87 -5.73 -1.92
CA TYR A 78 -9.46 -7.06 -1.73
C TYR A 78 -9.95 -7.30 -0.31
N ARG A 79 -9.32 -6.67 0.67
CA ARG A 79 -9.58 -6.97 2.07
C ARG A 79 -10.43 -5.95 2.79
N LEU A 80 -10.35 -4.69 2.39
CA LEU A 80 -10.91 -3.58 3.14
C LEU A 80 -12.01 -2.87 2.35
N THR A 81 -13.08 -2.53 3.07
CA THR A 81 -14.14 -1.68 2.53
C THR A 81 -13.71 -0.21 2.51
N PRO A 82 -14.42 0.66 1.75
CA PRO A 82 -14.17 2.09 1.76
C PRO A 82 -14.27 2.75 3.15
N ASP A 83 -15.04 2.18 4.06
CA ASP A 83 -15.15 2.69 5.44
C ASP A 83 -13.94 2.32 6.29
N GLN A 84 -13.26 1.23 5.94
CA GLN A 84 -12.06 0.75 6.64
C GLN A 84 -10.77 1.35 6.09
N CYS A 85 -10.73 1.65 4.79
CA CYS A 85 -9.55 2.19 4.13
C CYS A 85 -9.94 3.28 3.12
N ARG A 86 -9.44 4.48 3.32
CA ARG A 86 -9.56 5.61 2.38
C ARG A 86 -8.19 5.93 1.81
N MET A 87 -8.18 6.35 0.55
CA MET A 87 -6.93 6.61 -0.18
C MET A 87 -6.97 7.98 -0.84
N ILE A 88 -5.81 8.64 -0.87
CA ILE A 88 -5.51 9.75 -1.76
C ILE A 88 -4.36 9.28 -2.65
N MET A 89 -4.56 9.27 -3.95
CA MET A 89 -3.54 8.89 -4.92
C MET A 89 -3.01 10.12 -5.64
N ILE A 90 -1.69 10.23 -5.71
CA ILE A 90 -0.99 11.33 -6.40
C ILE A 90 -0.07 10.72 -7.44
N ASP A 91 -0.34 10.99 -8.71
CA ASP A 91 0.43 10.49 -9.85
C ASP A 91 0.80 11.65 -10.80
N PRO A 92 1.88 12.37 -10.52
CA PRO A 92 2.29 13.53 -11.32
C PRO A 92 2.73 13.16 -12.75
N LYS A 93 2.99 11.88 -13.02
CA LYS A 93 3.36 11.38 -14.35
C LYS A 93 2.17 10.89 -15.17
N MET A 94 1.00 10.70 -14.55
CA MET A 94 -0.24 10.22 -15.18
C MET A 94 -0.10 8.84 -15.88
N LEU A 95 0.77 7.95 -15.34
CA LEU A 95 1.13 6.71 -16.02
C LEU A 95 0.72 5.44 -15.28
N GLU A 96 0.48 5.52 -13.96
CA GLU A 96 0.41 4.33 -13.13
C GLU A 96 -0.93 4.17 -12.39
N LEU A 97 -1.55 5.25 -11.91
CA LEU A 97 -2.66 5.18 -10.97
C LEU A 97 -4.04 5.53 -11.55
N SER A 98 -4.12 5.99 -12.79
CA SER A 98 -5.39 6.36 -13.45
C SER A 98 -6.41 5.22 -13.54
N VAL A 99 -5.94 3.97 -13.51
CA VAL A 99 -6.81 2.79 -13.49
C VAL A 99 -7.66 2.66 -12.23
N TYR A 100 -7.30 3.41 -11.17
CA TYR A 100 -8.02 3.42 -9.90
C TYR A 100 -9.01 4.59 -9.77
N ASP A 101 -9.13 5.46 -10.78
CA ASP A 101 -10.15 6.49 -10.77
C ASP A 101 -11.54 5.88 -10.58
N ASP A 102 -12.39 6.57 -9.86
CA ASP A 102 -13.76 6.18 -9.54
C ASP A 102 -13.93 4.99 -8.57
N ILE A 103 -12.85 4.41 -8.00
CA ILE A 103 -13.05 3.43 -6.94
C ILE A 103 -13.58 4.10 -5.66
N PRO A 104 -14.48 3.45 -4.90
CA PRO A 104 -15.12 4.07 -3.74
C PRO A 104 -14.18 4.36 -2.58
N HIS A 105 -12.96 3.81 -2.59
CA HIS A 105 -11.92 4.04 -1.60
C HIS A 105 -11.23 5.40 -1.75
N LEU A 106 -11.32 6.04 -2.93
CA LEU A 106 -10.70 7.34 -3.16
C LEU A 106 -11.49 8.47 -2.47
N LEU A 107 -10.77 9.38 -1.81
CA LEU A 107 -11.32 10.62 -1.27
C LEU A 107 -11.45 11.72 -2.33
N SER A 108 -10.71 11.62 -3.42
CA SER A 108 -10.76 12.48 -4.60
C SER A 108 -10.28 11.70 -5.82
N PRO A 109 -10.59 12.12 -7.05
CA PRO A 109 -9.93 11.57 -8.24
C PRO A 109 -8.40 11.59 -8.10
N VAL A 110 -7.71 10.73 -8.83
CA VAL A 110 -6.25 10.68 -8.83
C VAL A 110 -5.67 12.06 -9.15
N VAL A 111 -4.82 12.55 -8.28
CA VAL A 111 -4.27 13.90 -8.35
C VAL A 111 -3.04 13.88 -9.25
N THR A 112 -3.07 14.63 -10.33
CA THR A 112 -1.98 14.68 -11.33
C THR A 112 -1.25 16.02 -11.33
N GLU A 113 -1.88 17.08 -10.82
CA GLU A 113 -1.32 18.43 -10.85
C GLU A 113 -0.62 18.79 -9.53
N PRO A 114 0.63 19.32 -9.57
CA PRO A 114 1.37 19.66 -8.35
C PRO A 114 0.63 20.59 -7.38
N PRO A 115 -0.09 21.65 -7.81
CA PRO A 115 -0.84 22.49 -6.87
C PRO A 115 -1.98 21.75 -6.15
N LYS A 116 -2.61 20.81 -6.82
CA LYS A 116 -3.65 19.96 -6.21
C LYS A 116 -3.03 18.95 -5.24
N ALA A 117 -1.86 18.39 -5.57
CA ALA A 117 -1.12 17.50 -4.69
C ALA A 117 -0.74 18.19 -3.37
N ILE A 118 -0.24 19.43 -3.44
CA ILE A 118 0.07 20.23 -2.24
C ILE A 118 -1.18 20.42 -1.37
N ARG A 119 -2.33 20.72 -1.97
CA ARG A 119 -3.59 20.88 -1.22
C ARG A 119 -4.04 19.59 -0.57
N ALA A 120 -3.95 18.46 -1.27
CA ALA A 120 -4.30 17.15 -0.74
C ALA A 120 -3.42 16.76 0.47
N LEU A 121 -2.11 17.01 0.38
CA LEU A 121 -1.18 16.76 1.48
C LEU A 121 -1.44 17.69 2.68
N LYS A 122 -1.70 18.97 2.46
CA LYS A 122 -2.08 19.90 3.53
C LYS A 122 -3.37 19.47 4.23
N TRP A 123 -4.37 19.07 3.47
CA TRP A 123 -5.61 18.54 4.02
C TRP A 123 -5.37 17.29 4.88
N ALA A 124 -4.49 16.37 4.44
CA ALA A 124 -4.15 15.19 5.23
C ALA A 124 -3.50 15.56 6.57
N VAL A 125 -2.62 16.57 6.58
CA VAL A 125 -2.01 17.10 7.82
C VAL A 125 -3.08 17.71 8.74
N GLU A 126 -3.99 18.49 8.20
CA GLU A 126 -5.11 19.08 8.98
C GLU A 126 -5.99 18.00 9.63
N GLN A 127 -6.30 16.91 8.87
CA GLN A 127 -7.04 15.76 9.40
C GLN A 127 -6.26 15.05 10.52
N MET A 128 -4.96 14.89 10.36
CA MET A 128 -4.09 14.31 11.39
C MET A 128 -4.12 15.16 12.68
N GLU A 129 -3.94 16.47 12.57
CA GLU A 129 -3.97 17.39 13.71
C GLU A 129 -5.36 17.41 14.41
N ASP A 130 -6.45 17.34 13.63
CA ASP A 130 -7.79 17.25 14.19
C ASP A 130 -8.00 15.97 15.00
N ARG A 131 -7.49 14.84 14.51
CA ARG A 131 -7.50 13.57 15.24
C ARG A 131 -6.68 13.66 16.52
N TYR A 132 -5.50 14.28 16.49
CA TYR A 132 -4.72 14.51 17.71
C TYR A 132 -5.45 15.36 18.72
N ARG A 133 -6.12 16.44 18.30
CA ARG A 133 -6.95 17.27 19.18
C ARG A 133 -8.10 16.48 19.81
N LYS A 134 -8.76 15.61 19.03
CA LYS A 134 -9.84 14.75 19.54
C LYS A 134 -9.31 13.72 20.54
N MET A 135 -8.21 13.02 20.23
CA MET A 135 -7.57 12.06 21.14
C MET A 135 -7.13 12.73 22.44
N SER A 136 -6.53 13.91 22.37
CA SER A 136 -6.12 14.68 23.54
C SER A 136 -7.31 15.04 24.45
N LYS A 137 -8.45 15.45 23.87
CA LYS A 137 -9.67 15.74 24.64
C LYS A 137 -10.25 14.49 25.31
N MET A 138 -10.06 13.32 24.71
CA MET A 138 -10.53 12.04 25.26
C MET A 138 -9.51 11.39 26.20
N GLY A 139 -8.31 11.94 26.34
CA GLY A 139 -7.24 11.38 27.17
C GLY A 139 -6.65 10.07 26.64
N VAL A 140 -6.80 9.76 25.33
CA VAL A 140 -6.30 8.55 24.70
C VAL A 140 -5.10 8.85 23.79
N ARG A 141 -4.24 7.83 23.56
CA ARG A 141 -3.01 7.95 22.75
C ARG A 141 -3.10 7.29 21.37
N GLY A 142 -4.19 6.63 21.09
CA GLY A 142 -4.44 5.93 19.83
C GLY A 142 -5.93 5.71 19.61
N VAL A 143 -6.28 5.27 18.39
CA VAL A 143 -7.64 4.91 17.97
C VAL A 143 -7.82 3.42 18.05
#